data_c6e66396853b084fa670ae2b43c51a89
#
_entry.id   c6e66396853b084fa670ae2b43c51a89
#
_cell.length_a   1.000
_cell.length_b   1.000
_cell.length_c   1.000
_cell.angle_alpha   90.00
_cell.angle_beta   90.00
_cell.angle_gamma   90.00
#
_symmetry.space_group_name_H-M   'P 1'
#
loop_
_entity.id
_entity.type
_entity.pdbx_description
1 polymer ?
#
loop_
_entity_poly.entity_id
_entity_poly.type
_entity_poly.pdbx_seq_one_letter_code
_entity_poly.pdbx_strand_id
1 'polypeptide(L)'
;MTPSNTEAELEHLAERWLIVKDAERQANAERLRIEDKILELHPAKEEGSSSWTMANGYKLKLIGKLSYKADLDALLEITAEWPEEQRPVKTETKPDEAALKFLRANRPDLWKRVAPAVTTKPMKTSVTIEETE
;
A
#
# COMPACT_ATOMS: atom_id res chain seq x y z
N MET A 1 -31.42 -28.38 -14.17
CA MET A 1 -29.96 -28.43 -14.15
C MET A 1 -29.48 -28.41 -12.71
N THR A 2 -28.81 -29.46 -12.29
CA THR A 2 -28.25 -29.52 -10.97
C THR A 2 -27.05 -28.54 -10.91
N PRO A 3 -26.91 -27.81 -9.79
CA PRO A 3 -25.69 -26.98 -9.60
C PRO A 3 -24.49 -27.90 -9.75
N SER A 4 -23.50 -27.42 -10.46
CA SER A 4 -22.28 -28.21 -10.60
C SER A 4 -21.59 -28.33 -9.25
N ASN A 5 -20.84 -29.39 -9.04
CA ASN A 5 -20.02 -29.53 -7.83
C ASN A 5 -19.10 -28.30 -7.66
N THR A 6 -18.70 -27.68 -8.79
CA THR A 6 -17.87 -26.48 -8.79
C THR A 6 -18.59 -25.32 -8.07
N GLU A 7 -19.88 -25.13 -8.36
CA GLU A 7 -20.66 -24.07 -7.71
C GLU A 7 -20.80 -24.30 -6.22
N ALA A 8 -21.10 -25.56 -5.82
CA ALA A 8 -21.19 -25.91 -4.42
C ALA A 8 -19.85 -25.71 -3.69
N GLU A 9 -18.75 -26.04 -4.34
CA GLU A 9 -17.43 -25.80 -3.80
C GLU A 9 -17.14 -24.30 -3.65
N LEU A 10 -17.54 -23.49 -4.64
CA LEU A 10 -17.36 -22.05 -4.58
C LEU A 10 -18.15 -21.44 -3.43
N GLU A 11 -19.40 -21.88 -3.23
CA GLU A 11 -20.21 -21.40 -2.14
C GLU A 11 -19.57 -21.72 -0.78
N HIS A 12 -19.07 -22.93 -0.62
CA HIS A 12 -18.40 -23.36 0.60
C HIS A 12 -17.12 -22.54 0.84
N LEU A 13 -16.32 -22.34 -0.20
CA LEU A 13 -15.11 -21.54 -0.10
C LEU A 13 -15.41 -20.08 0.20
N ALA A 14 -16.49 -19.54 -0.38
CA ALA A 14 -16.92 -18.17 -0.09
C ALA A 14 -17.30 -17.99 1.38
N GLU A 15 -18.05 -18.95 1.94
CA GLU A 15 -18.41 -18.93 3.36
C GLU A 15 -17.17 -18.98 4.24
N ARG A 16 -16.24 -19.86 3.91
CA ARG A 16 -14.98 -19.96 4.65
C ARG A 16 -14.15 -18.70 4.55
N TRP A 17 -14.10 -18.10 3.35
CA TRP A 17 -13.37 -16.85 3.13
C TRP A 17 -13.91 -15.74 4.03
N LEU A 18 -15.25 -15.61 4.12
CA LEU A 18 -15.86 -14.58 4.97
C LEU A 18 -15.52 -14.79 6.45
N ILE A 19 -15.53 -16.05 6.93
CA ILE A 19 -15.17 -16.38 8.30
C ILE A 19 -13.70 -16.01 8.59
N VAL A 20 -12.80 -16.39 7.68
CA VAL A 20 -11.37 -16.12 7.85
C VAL A 20 -11.10 -14.61 7.77
N LYS A 21 -11.78 -13.92 6.87
CA LYS A 21 -11.63 -12.46 6.73
C LYS A 21 -12.07 -11.73 8.01
N ASP A 22 -13.15 -12.19 8.63
CA ASP A 22 -13.60 -11.63 9.89
C ASP A 22 -12.60 -11.91 11.02
N ALA A 23 -12.07 -13.13 11.08
CA ALA A 23 -11.04 -13.47 12.06
C ALA A 23 -9.78 -12.61 11.89
N GLU A 24 -9.40 -12.33 10.65
CA GLU A 24 -8.28 -11.44 10.33
C GLU A 24 -8.53 -10.03 10.85
N ARG A 25 -9.75 -9.50 10.65
CA ARG A 25 -10.12 -8.17 11.16
C ARG A 25 -10.05 -8.12 12.68
N GLN A 26 -10.55 -9.17 13.35
CA GLN A 26 -10.54 -9.23 14.81
C GLN A 26 -9.11 -9.31 15.34
N ALA A 27 -8.26 -10.14 14.72
CA ALA A 27 -6.86 -10.25 15.09
C ALA A 27 -6.12 -8.93 14.87
N ASN A 28 -6.41 -8.25 13.77
CA ASN A 28 -5.82 -6.95 13.46
C ASN A 28 -6.21 -5.90 14.50
N ALA A 29 -7.49 -5.86 14.88
CA ALA A 29 -7.98 -4.93 15.90
C ALA A 29 -7.30 -5.20 17.25
N GLU A 30 -7.14 -6.46 17.60
CA GLU A 30 -6.46 -6.84 18.84
C GLU A 30 -4.99 -6.44 18.80
N ARG A 31 -4.32 -6.69 17.70
CA ARG A 31 -2.91 -6.27 17.53
C ARG A 31 -2.75 -4.77 17.70
N LEU A 32 -3.65 -3.98 17.12
CA LEU A 32 -3.59 -2.52 17.23
C LEU A 32 -3.80 -2.05 18.68
N ARG A 33 -4.69 -2.70 19.42
CA ARG A 33 -4.89 -2.38 20.84
C ARG A 33 -3.64 -2.66 21.66
N ILE A 34 -2.97 -3.78 21.36
CA ILE A 34 -1.70 -4.13 22.01
C ILE A 34 -0.63 -3.08 21.68
N GLU A 35 -0.54 -2.67 20.43
CA GLU A 35 0.43 -1.65 20.00
C GLU A 35 0.19 -0.31 20.70
N ASP A 36 -1.07 0.09 20.87
CA ASP A 36 -1.41 1.30 21.60
C ASP A 36 -0.95 1.23 23.06
N LYS A 37 -1.13 0.06 23.69
CA LYS A 37 -0.64 -0.16 25.04
C LYS A 37 0.88 -0.07 25.15
N ILE A 38 1.57 -0.64 24.17
CA ILE A 38 3.04 -0.58 24.11
C ILE A 38 3.48 0.88 24.02
N LEU A 39 2.83 1.68 23.17
CA LEU A 39 3.17 3.09 22.98
C LEU A 39 2.87 3.93 24.22
N GLU A 40 1.87 3.55 25.03
CA GLU A 40 1.62 4.20 26.31
C GLU A 40 2.77 3.96 27.28
N LEU A 41 3.31 2.74 27.30
CA LEU A 41 4.40 2.36 28.20
C LEU A 41 5.77 2.83 27.71
N HIS A 42 5.94 2.89 26.38
CA HIS A 42 7.21 3.25 25.75
C HIS A 42 6.96 4.13 24.53
N PRO A 43 6.81 5.46 24.73
CA PRO A 43 6.49 6.36 23.62
C PRO A 43 7.55 6.34 22.51
N ALA A 44 7.09 6.43 21.27
CA ALA A 44 7.97 6.52 20.13
C ALA A 44 8.53 7.95 19.97
N LYS A 45 9.66 8.07 19.29
CA LYS A 45 10.16 9.36 18.84
C LYS A 45 9.19 9.92 17.81
N GLU A 46 9.05 11.21 17.74
CA GLU A 46 8.24 11.87 16.72
C GLU A 46 8.70 11.48 15.34
N GLU A 47 10.01 11.44 15.13
CA GLU A 47 10.61 11.02 13.87
C GLU A 47 11.89 10.25 14.16
N GLY A 48 12.04 9.09 13.51
CA GLY A 48 13.20 8.24 13.68
C GLY A 48 12.90 6.97 14.44
N SER A 49 13.91 6.11 14.54
CA SER A 49 13.76 4.81 15.17
C SER A 49 14.38 4.76 16.56
N SER A 50 13.80 3.91 17.41
CA SER A 50 14.35 3.57 18.70
C SER A 50 14.16 2.08 18.93
N SER A 51 15.00 1.46 19.73
CA SER A 51 14.86 0.06 20.05
C SER A 51 15.25 -0.21 21.49
N TRP A 52 14.63 -1.24 22.06
CA TRP A 52 14.85 -1.66 23.43
C TRP A 52 14.78 -3.19 23.49
N THR A 53 15.82 -3.81 24.04
CA THR A 53 15.84 -5.25 24.21
C THR A 53 15.36 -5.56 25.63
N MET A 54 14.30 -6.39 25.71
CA MET A 54 13.70 -6.77 26.97
C MET A 54 14.42 -7.95 27.58
N ALA A 55 14.22 -8.14 28.89
CA ALA A 55 14.88 -9.22 29.63
C ALA A 55 14.58 -10.60 29.10
N ASN A 56 13.39 -10.80 28.48
CA ASN A 56 13.00 -12.08 27.89
C ASN A 56 13.64 -12.37 26.53
N GLY A 57 14.47 -11.43 26.04
CA GLY A 57 15.16 -11.58 24.76
C GLY A 57 14.44 -10.97 23.56
N TYR A 58 13.21 -10.51 23.74
CA TYR A 58 12.50 -9.80 22.66
C TYR A 58 13.03 -8.38 22.52
N LYS A 59 13.10 -7.93 21.29
CA LYS A 59 13.53 -6.57 20.97
C LYS A 59 12.31 -5.77 20.48
N LEU A 60 12.03 -4.68 21.18
CA LEU A 60 11.02 -3.73 20.75
C LEU A 60 11.69 -2.73 19.81
N LYS A 61 11.10 -2.52 18.65
CA LYS A 61 11.58 -1.55 17.68
C LYS A 61 10.44 -0.61 17.34
N LEU A 62 10.64 0.68 17.54
CA LEU A 62 9.66 1.71 17.27
C LEU A 62 10.20 2.66 16.22
N ILE A 63 9.36 2.96 15.22
CA ILE A 63 9.71 3.89 14.14
C ILE A 63 8.64 4.97 14.09
N GLY A 64 9.01 6.16 14.55
CA GLY A 64 8.14 7.33 14.44
C GLY A 64 8.33 7.96 13.06
N LYS A 65 7.24 8.36 12.45
CA LYS A 65 7.26 9.00 11.13
C LYS A 65 6.37 10.22 11.13
N LEU A 66 6.84 11.26 10.44
CA LEU A 66 6.04 12.44 10.19
C LEU A 66 5.63 12.43 8.71
N SER A 67 4.43 12.88 8.46
CA SER A 67 3.95 13.08 7.10
C SER A 67 4.18 14.56 6.74
N TYR A 68 4.86 14.78 5.64
CA TYR A 68 5.14 16.14 5.15
C TYR A 68 4.23 16.42 3.97
N LYS A 69 3.32 17.36 4.15
CA LYS A 69 2.44 17.83 3.07
C LYS A 69 2.72 19.31 2.87
N ALA A 70 2.91 19.69 1.64
CA ALA A 70 3.17 21.09 1.31
C ALA A 70 2.24 21.55 0.20
N ASP A 71 1.83 22.81 0.28
CA ASP A 71 1.18 23.50 -0.83
C ASP A 71 2.29 23.86 -1.81
N LEU A 72 2.33 23.19 -2.95
CA LEU A 72 3.40 23.35 -3.91
C LEU A 72 3.54 24.79 -4.40
N ASP A 73 2.41 25.44 -4.73
CA ASP A 73 2.44 26.81 -5.23
C ASP A 73 3.02 27.78 -4.21
N ALA A 74 2.59 27.66 -2.94
CA ALA A 74 3.11 28.47 -1.86
C ALA A 74 4.60 28.19 -1.63
N LEU A 75 5.00 26.90 -1.69
CA LEU A 75 6.39 26.52 -1.48
C LEU A 75 7.28 27.09 -2.58
N LEU A 76 6.85 27.04 -3.83
CA LEU A 76 7.58 27.60 -4.95
C LEU A 76 7.73 29.12 -4.81
N GLU A 77 6.69 29.81 -4.38
CA GLU A 77 6.71 31.25 -4.17
C GLU A 77 7.68 31.63 -3.03
N ILE A 78 7.61 30.95 -1.91
CA ILE A 78 8.45 31.22 -0.76
C ILE A 78 9.93 31.02 -1.10
N THR A 79 10.24 30.00 -1.90
CA THR A 79 11.62 29.61 -2.20
C THR A 79 12.12 30.13 -3.55
N ALA A 80 11.37 31.04 -4.19
CA ALA A 80 11.68 31.52 -5.55
C ALA A 80 13.09 32.07 -5.70
N GLU A 81 13.61 32.74 -4.66
CA GLU A 81 14.95 33.34 -4.70
C GLU A 81 16.04 32.50 -4.04
N TRP A 82 15.66 31.30 -3.54
CA TRP A 82 16.64 30.41 -2.94
C TRP A 82 17.54 29.80 -4.01
N PRO A 83 18.79 29.45 -3.68
CA PRO A 83 19.62 28.66 -4.59
C PRO A 83 18.89 27.37 -4.98
N GLU A 84 18.98 26.99 -6.24
CA GLU A 84 18.26 25.84 -6.76
C GLU A 84 18.49 24.57 -5.95
N GLU A 85 19.74 24.31 -5.55
CA GLU A 85 20.11 23.12 -4.78
C GLU A 85 19.54 23.11 -3.37
N GLN A 86 19.05 24.24 -2.87
CA GLN A 86 18.45 24.33 -1.53
C GLN A 86 16.93 24.31 -1.57
N ARG A 87 16.33 24.44 -2.76
CA ARG A 87 14.87 24.44 -2.86
C ARG A 87 14.33 23.03 -2.59
N PRO A 88 13.39 22.87 -1.64
CA PRO A 88 12.84 21.55 -1.30
C PRO A 88 11.76 21.11 -2.28
N VAL A 89 12.07 21.15 -3.55
CA VAL A 89 11.21 20.69 -4.64
C VAL A 89 12.04 19.88 -5.63
N LYS A 90 11.41 18.93 -6.27
CA LYS A 90 12.07 18.15 -7.32
C LYS A 90 11.13 17.91 -8.47
N THR A 91 11.70 17.84 -9.68
CA THR A 91 10.97 17.43 -10.88
C THR A 91 11.38 16.00 -11.18
N GLU A 92 10.40 15.13 -11.40
CA GLU A 92 10.65 13.72 -11.61
C GLU A 92 9.96 13.27 -12.90
N THR A 93 10.72 12.60 -13.76
CA THR A 93 10.17 11.98 -14.96
C THR A 93 10.04 10.49 -14.72
N LYS A 94 8.87 9.96 -14.90
CA LYS A 94 8.63 8.53 -14.71
C LYS A 94 7.63 8.01 -15.74
N PRO A 95 7.66 6.68 -15.98
CA PRO A 95 6.70 6.08 -16.91
C PRO A 95 5.26 6.37 -16.46
N ASP A 96 4.41 6.61 -17.44
CA ASP A 96 2.99 6.80 -17.20
C ASP A 96 2.29 5.47 -17.46
N GLU A 97 1.94 4.76 -16.39
CA GLU A 97 1.33 3.44 -16.47
C GLU A 97 -0.01 3.47 -17.20
N ALA A 98 -0.82 4.50 -16.95
CA ALA A 98 -2.13 4.62 -17.62
C ALA A 98 -1.95 4.78 -19.13
N ALA A 99 -0.97 5.59 -19.55
CA ALA A 99 -0.67 5.79 -20.96
C ALA A 99 -0.16 4.49 -21.60
N LEU A 100 0.69 3.74 -20.88
CA LEU A 100 1.18 2.44 -21.36
C LEU A 100 0.03 1.44 -21.54
N LYS A 101 -0.89 1.39 -20.60
CA LYS A 101 -2.09 0.53 -20.71
C LYS A 101 -2.94 0.90 -21.91
N PHE A 102 -3.13 2.19 -22.14
CA PHE A 102 -3.89 2.69 -23.30
C PHE A 102 -3.25 2.26 -24.61
N LEU A 103 -1.94 2.43 -24.73
CA LEU A 103 -1.21 2.04 -25.95
C LEU A 103 -1.35 0.55 -26.21
N ARG A 104 -1.20 -0.27 -25.19
CA ARG A 104 -1.29 -1.71 -25.30
C ARG A 104 -2.67 -2.14 -25.77
N ALA A 105 -3.72 -1.53 -25.26
CA ALA A 105 -5.10 -1.89 -25.59
C ALA A 105 -5.59 -1.30 -26.91
N ASN A 106 -5.14 -0.08 -27.27
CA ASN A 106 -5.76 0.71 -28.34
C ASN A 106 -4.83 1.09 -29.50
N ARG A 107 -3.53 1.06 -29.28
CA ARG A 107 -2.58 1.48 -30.30
C ARG A 107 -1.46 0.46 -30.47
N PRO A 108 -1.76 -0.69 -31.09
CA PRO A 108 -0.75 -1.75 -31.27
C PRO A 108 0.46 -1.31 -32.06
N ASP A 109 0.30 -0.38 -32.96
CA ASP A 109 1.40 0.20 -33.74
C ASP A 109 2.43 0.93 -32.84
N LEU A 110 1.94 1.73 -31.91
CA LEU A 110 2.80 2.45 -30.95
C LEU A 110 3.29 1.53 -29.83
N TRP A 111 2.43 0.64 -29.36
CA TRP A 111 2.80 -0.34 -28.33
C TRP A 111 4.00 -1.17 -28.77
N LYS A 112 3.97 -1.64 -30.03
CA LYS A 112 5.07 -2.42 -30.59
C LYS A 112 6.41 -1.70 -30.50
N ARG A 113 6.40 -0.37 -30.59
CA ARG A 113 7.63 0.43 -30.55
C ARG A 113 8.19 0.57 -29.13
N VAL A 114 7.33 0.62 -28.11
CA VAL A 114 7.76 0.80 -26.72
C VAL A 114 7.88 -0.52 -25.95
N ALA A 115 7.26 -1.58 -26.46
CA ALA A 115 7.23 -2.89 -25.81
C ALA A 115 8.62 -3.42 -25.39
N PRO A 116 9.69 -3.26 -26.18
CA PRO A 116 11.01 -3.71 -25.76
C PRO A 116 11.51 -3.07 -24.46
N ALA A 117 11.01 -1.89 -24.11
CA ALA A 117 11.39 -1.19 -22.89
C ALA A 117 10.44 -1.42 -21.72
N VAL A 118 9.38 -2.22 -21.94
CA VAL A 118 8.32 -2.43 -20.94
C VAL A 118 8.24 -3.91 -20.59
N THR A 119 8.27 -4.19 -19.28
CA THR A 119 8.03 -5.54 -18.77
C THR A 119 6.64 -5.58 -18.17
N THR A 120 5.79 -6.47 -18.65
CA THR A 120 4.46 -6.69 -18.07
C THR A 120 4.45 -8.03 -17.35
N LYS A 121 3.96 -8.04 -16.12
CA LYS A 121 3.84 -9.27 -15.32
C LYS A 121 2.43 -9.35 -14.73
N PRO A 122 1.81 -10.53 -14.76
CA PRO A 122 0.56 -10.69 -14.04
C PRO A 122 0.76 -10.46 -12.55
N MET A 123 -0.10 -9.66 -11.95
CA MET A 123 -0.12 -9.50 -10.51
C MET A 123 -1.10 -10.47 -9.91
N LYS A 124 -0.97 -10.73 -8.61
CA LYS A 124 -1.91 -11.61 -7.92
C LYS A 124 -3.33 -11.06 -8.08
N THR A 125 -4.25 -11.93 -8.49
CA THR A 125 -5.65 -11.56 -8.60
C THR A 125 -6.24 -11.31 -7.21
N SER A 126 -6.93 -10.20 -7.06
CA SER A 126 -7.66 -9.90 -5.83
C SER A 126 -8.97 -10.65 -5.81
N VAL A 127 -9.32 -11.17 -4.67
CA VAL A 127 -10.62 -11.84 -4.47
C VAL A 127 -11.38 -11.07 -3.40
N THR A 128 -12.61 -10.71 -3.70
CA THR A 128 -13.51 -10.07 -2.75
C THR A 128 -14.83 -10.81 -2.79
N ILE A 129 -15.37 -11.12 -1.64
CA ILE A 129 -16.66 -11.77 -1.51
C ILE A 129 -17.56 -10.86 -0.70
N GLU A 130 -18.72 -10.55 -1.25
CA GLU A 130 -19.69 -9.68 -0.62
C GLU A 130 -21.01 -10.41 -0.46
N GLU A 131 -21.70 -10.15 0.64
CA GLU A 131 -23.05 -10.65 0.81
C GLU A 131 -23.99 -9.75 0.01
N THR A 132 -24.86 -10.37 -0.76
CA THR A 132 -25.89 -9.64 -1.52
C THR A 132 -27.23 -9.79 -0.83
N GLU A 133 -28.03 -8.73 -0.89
CA GLU A 133 -29.37 -8.74 -0.32
C GLU A 133 -30.37 -9.53 -1.19
#